data_87267bf915a6d59c91fb458a94b75433
#
_entry.id   87267bf915a6d59c91fb458a94b75433
#
_cell.length_a   1.000
_cell.length_b   1.000
_cell.length_c   1.000
_cell.angle_alpha   90.00
_cell.angle_beta   90.00
_cell.angle_gamma   90.00
#
_symmetry.space_group_name_H-M   'P 1'
#
loop_
_entity.id
_entity.type
_entity.pdbx_description
1 polymer ?
#
loop_
_entity_poly.entity_id
_entity_poly.type
_entity_poly.pdbx_seq_one_letter_code
_entity_poly.pdbx_strand_id
1 'polypeptide(L)'
;DGVNTNLIGYFLIVLFIISKFNYYFDVNYLIIIFVVFYIYNFLGKCFLGDNGVYITSILISYIVIDIINLNSINPILAINLLWYPAFENLFSIIRRYVSNDKVDKADKRHLHSILYLILSKNKYLNNLSNSLSGVIITLYNFISIGLSYKFINNNQILVSILIVNITIYL
;
A
#
# COMPACT_ATOMS: atom_id res chain seq x y z
N ASP A 1 2.18 -7.81 6.76
CA ASP A 1 0.85 -8.33 6.41
C ASP A 1 0.05 -8.63 7.69
N GLY A 2 -0.41 -7.59 8.36
CA GLY A 2 -1.18 -7.74 9.62
C GLY A 2 -2.70 -7.77 9.42
N VAL A 3 -3.20 -7.36 8.24
CA VAL A 3 -4.62 -7.20 7.94
C VAL A 3 -4.91 -7.64 6.52
N ASN A 4 -5.97 -8.45 6.35
CA ASN A 4 -6.42 -8.89 5.03
C ASN A 4 -6.68 -7.70 4.11
N THR A 5 -6.46 -7.88 2.82
CA THR A 5 -6.72 -6.93 1.74
C THR A 5 -5.81 -5.68 1.67
N ASN A 6 -5.16 -5.29 2.76
CA ASN A 6 -4.37 -4.06 2.79
C ASN A 6 -3.23 -4.07 1.75
N LEU A 7 -2.30 -5.00 1.87
CA LEU A 7 -1.12 -5.03 1.03
C LEU A 7 -1.44 -5.43 -0.41
N ILE A 8 -2.27 -6.46 -0.59
CA ILE A 8 -2.68 -6.92 -1.92
C ILE A 8 -3.48 -5.86 -2.66
N GLY A 9 -4.41 -5.18 -1.96
CA GLY A 9 -5.16 -4.08 -2.53
C GLY A 9 -4.25 -2.91 -2.92
N TYR A 10 -3.24 -2.61 -2.10
CA TYR A 10 -2.25 -1.61 -2.43
C TYR A 10 -1.45 -1.98 -3.69
N PHE A 11 -0.96 -3.20 -3.77
CA PHE A 11 -0.24 -3.67 -4.95
C PHE A 11 -1.09 -3.64 -6.22
N LEU A 12 -2.37 -3.99 -6.12
CA LEU A 12 -3.31 -3.87 -7.24
C LEU A 12 -3.42 -2.44 -7.75
N ILE A 13 -3.49 -1.45 -6.86
CA ILE A 13 -3.55 -0.03 -7.25
C ILE A 13 -2.27 0.36 -8.00
N VAL A 14 -1.11 0.01 -7.45
CA VAL A 14 0.18 0.32 -8.08
C VAL A 14 0.29 -0.33 -9.46
N LEU A 15 -0.02 -1.62 -9.59
CA LEU A 15 0.00 -2.34 -10.87
C LEU A 15 -1.00 -1.76 -11.87
N PHE A 16 -2.19 -1.34 -11.41
CA PHE A 16 -3.18 -0.68 -12.27
C PHE A 16 -2.66 0.66 -12.82
N ILE A 17 -1.97 1.46 -12.02
CA ILE A 17 -1.35 2.69 -12.51
C ILE A 17 -0.21 2.37 -13.48
N ILE A 18 0.65 1.40 -13.15
CA ILE A 18 1.75 0.96 -14.02
C ILE A 18 1.23 0.48 -15.37
N SER A 19 0.09 -0.21 -15.43
CA SER A 19 -0.50 -0.68 -16.69
C SER A 19 -0.93 0.43 -17.66
N LYS A 20 -0.98 1.70 -17.20
CA LYS A 20 -1.25 2.86 -18.06
C LYS A 20 -0.02 3.36 -18.82
N PHE A 21 1.15 2.87 -18.47
CA PHE A 21 2.39 3.21 -19.14
C PHE A 21 2.76 2.10 -20.14
N ASN A 22 3.35 2.49 -21.27
CA ASN A 22 3.84 1.54 -22.28
C ASN A 22 5.07 0.80 -21.74
N TYR A 23 4.84 -0.28 -21.04
CA TYR A 23 5.87 -1.12 -20.49
C TYR A 23 5.93 -2.45 -21.28
N TYR A 24 7.12 -2.94 -21.59
CA TYR A 24 7.29 -4.14 -22.40
C TYR A 24 6.78 -5.43 -21.75
N PHE A 25 6.69 -5.46 -20.41
CA PHE A 25 6.09 -6.57 -19.69
C PHE A 25 4.59 -6.33 -19.50
N ASP A 26 3.77 -7.29 -19.90
CA ASP A 26 2.32 -7.18 -19.73
C ASP A 26 1.91 -7.39 -18.27
N VAL A 27 1.79 -6.28 -17.56
CA VAL A 27 1.41 -6.24 -16.14
C VAL A 27 -0.02 -6.75 -15.91
N ASN A 28 -0.85 -6.86 -16.96
CA ASN A 28 -2.24 -7.28 -16.83
C ASN A 28 -2.37 -8.72 -16.31
N TYR A 29 -1.43 -9.61 -16.64
CA TYR A 29 -1.41 -10.96 -16.07
C TYR A 29 -1.24 -10.94 -14.54
N LEU A 30 -0.36 -10.07 -14.04
CA LEU A 30 -0.18 -9.90 -12.59
C LEU A 30 -1.44 -9.35 -11.94
N ILE A 31 -2.10 -8.37 -12.57
CA ILE A 31 -3.35 -7.80 -12.06
C ILE A 31 -4.41 -8.89 -11.91
N ILE A 32 -4.58 -9.75 -12.91
CA ILE A 32 -5.56 -10.85 -12.85
C ILE A 32 -5.25 -11.78 -11.67
N ILE A 33 -4.00 -12.21 -11.51
CA ILE A 33 -3.58 -13.07 -10.41
C ILE A 33 -3.87 -12.41 -9.06
N PHE A 34 -3.49 -11.15 -8.90
CA PHE A 34 -3.71 -10.42 -7.65
C PHE A 34 -5.18 -10.13 -7.36
N VAL A 35 -6.04 -9.94 -8.37
CA VAL A 35 -7.49 -9.80 -8.18
C VAL A 35 -8.09 -11.09 -7.62
N VAL A 36 -7.74 -12.24 -8.20
CA VAL A 36 -8.20 -13.53 -7.68
C VAL A 36 -7.72 -13.72 -6.25
N PHE A 37 -6.44 -13.44 -5.98
CA PHE A 37 -5.90 -13.55 -4.63
C PHE A 37 -6.57 -12.58 -3.65
N TYR A 38 -6.87 -11.35 -4.06
CA TYR A 38 -7.56 -10.35 -3.25
C TYR A 38 -8.93 -10.84 -2.77
N ILE A 39 -9.70 -11.48 -3.65
CA ILE A 39 -11.02 -12.04 -3.31
C ILE A 39 -10.88 -13.11 -2.21
N TYR A 40 -9.96 -14.07 -2.36
CA TYR A 40 -9.73 -15.10 -1.36
C TYR A 40 -9.19 -14.55 -0.04
N ASN A 41 -8.32 -13.54 -0.11
CA ASN A 41 -7.77 -12.85 1.05
C ASN A 41 -8.86 -12.04 1.79
N PHE A 42 -9.76 -11.37 1.06
CA PHE A 42 -10.93 -10.70 1.65
C PHE A 42 -11.82 -11.67 2.43
N LEU A 43 -12.03 -12.87 1.90
CA LEU A 43 -12.80 -13.92 2.55
C LEU A 43 -12.05 -14.60 3.71
N GLY A 44 -10.83 -14.19 3.99
CA GLY A 44 -9.99 -14.81 5.04
C GLY A 44 -9.55 -16.24 4.74
N LYS A 45 -9.61 -16.68 3.48
CA LYS A 45 -9.26 -18.04 3.05
C LYS A 45 -7.78 -18.22 2.71
N CYS A 46 -7.07 -17.15 2.45
CA CYS A 46 -5.63 -17.15 2.22
C CYS A 46 -5.00 -15.85 2.68
N PHE A 47 -3.71 -15.87 2.99
CA PHE A 47 -2.89 -14.67 3.23
C PHE A 47 -1.57 -14.79 2.50
N LEU A 48 -0.97 -13.64 2.25
CA LEU A 48 0.26 -13.54 1.49
C LEU A 48 1.45 -14.13 2.25
N GLY A 49 1.46 -13.93 3.58
CA GLY A 49 2.58 -14.28 4.44
C GLY A 49 3.85 -13.46 4.14
N ASP A 50 4.84 -13.51 5.01
CA ASP A 50 6.06 -12.71 4.88
C ASP A 50 6.82 -13.00 3.57
N ASN A 51 6.92 -14.28 3.20
CA ASN A 51 7.60 -14.67 1.96
C ASN A 51 6.90 -14.10 0.71
N GLY A 52 5.57 -14.15 0.69
CA GLY A 52 4.79 -13.57 -0.41
C GLY A 52 4.95 -12.05 -0.46
N VAL A 53 4.96 -11.37 0.69
CA VAL A 53 5.20 -9.93 0.81
C VAL A 53 6.56 -9.56 0.22
N TYR A 54 7.63 -10.27 0.59
CA TYR A 54 8.97 -9.98 0.08
C TYR A 54 9.08 -10.18 -1.43
N ILE A 55 8.58 -11.30 -1.95
CA ILE A 55 8.63 -11.60 -3.39
C ILE A 55 7.86 -10.54 -4.18
N THR A 56 6.64 -10.21 -3.77
CA THR A 56 5.82 -9.24 -4.48
C THR A 56 6.37 -7.82 -4.38
N SER A 57 6.94 -7.44 -3.23
CA SER A 57 7.58 -6.13 -3.05
C SER A 57 8.81 -5.97 -3.93
N ILE A 58 9.65 -7.00 -4.03
CA ILE A 58 10.82 -7.00 -4.91
C ILE A 58 10.38 -6.87 -6.38
N LEU A 59 9.39 -7.64 -6.81
CA LEU A 59 8.87 -7.61 -8.16
C LEU A 59 8.32 -6.23 -8.53
N ILE A 60 7.49 -5.63 -7.68
CA ILE A 60 6.91 -4.31 -7.92
C ILE A 60 7.99 -3.22 -7.90
N SER A 61 8.94 -3.29 -6.96
CA SER A 61 10.05 -2.34 -6.90
C SER A 61 10.91 -2.40 -8.15
N TYR A 62 11.20 -3.62 -8.64
CA TYR A 62 11.93 -3.81 -9.90
C TYR A 62 11.20 -3.15 -11.06
N ILE A 63 9.89 -3.40 -11.22
CA ILE A 63 9.08 -2.82 -12.30
C ILE A 63 9.09 -1.27 -12.21
N VAL A 64 8.91 -0.71 -11.02
CA VAL A 64 8.90 0.74 -10.81
C VAL A 64 10.24 1.37 -11.17
N ILE A 65 11.35 0.77 -10.73
CA ILE A 65 12.70 1.26 -11.04
C ILE A 65 12.96 1.19 -12.56
N ASP A 66 12.57 0.11 -13.18
CA ASP A 66 12.79 -0.09 -14.62
C ASP A 66 11.99 0.94 -15.44
N ILE A 67 10.74 1.20 -15.10
CA ILE A 67 9.92 2.24 -15.74
C ILE A 67 10.51 3.65 -15.54
N ILE A 68 11.11 3.93 -14.38
CA ILE A 68 11.82 5.20 -14.15
C ILE A 68 13.03 5.29 -15.07
N ASN A 69 13.83 4.23 -15.17
CA ASN A 69 15.03 4.20 -16.02
C ASN A 69 14.70 4.38 -17.50
N LEU A 70 13.55 3.90 -17.94
CA LEU A 70 13.02 4.11 -19.29
C LEU A 70 12.45 5.54 -19.50
N ASN A 71 12.56 6.42 -18.50
CA ASN A 71 11.97 7.78 -18.49
C ASN A 71 10.46 7.80 -18.77
N SER A 72 9.78 6.70 -18.51
CA SER A 72 8.35 6.57 -18.76
C SER A 72 7.50 7.18 -17.65
N ILE A 73 8.06 7.30 -16.44
CA ILE A 73 7.38 7.97 -15.31
C ILE A 73 8.30 8.95 -14.58
N ASN A 74 7.68 9.99 -14.00
CA ASN A 74 8.36 10.94 -13.14
C ASN A 74 8.76 10.25 -11.80
N PRO A 75 10.01 10.41 -11.32
CA PRO A 75 10.45 9.87 -10.04
C PRO A 75 9.58 10.30 -8.84
N ILE A 76 9.03 11.53 -8.86
CA ILE A 76 8.14 12.00 -7.79
C ILE A 76 6.82 11.21 -7.79
N LEU A 77 6.30 10.84 -8.96
CA LEU A 77 5.16 9.92 -9.02
C LEU A 77 5.50 8.57 -8.42
N ALA A 78 6.68 8.02 -8.72
CA ALA A 78 7.11 6.74 -8.13
C ALA A 78 7.18 6.79 -6.60
N ILE A 79 7.63 7.91 -6.02
CA ILE A 79 7.59 8.12 -4.57
C ILE A 79 6.15 8.10 -4.07
N ASN A 80 5.21 8.77 -4.77
CA ASN A 80 3.78 8.71 -4.42
C ASN A 80 3.17 7.31 -4.60
N LEU A 81 3.65 6.52 -5.56
CA LEU A 81 3.21 5.12 -5.73
C LEU A 81 3.64 4.21 -4.58
N LEU A 82 4.74 4.52 -3.90
CA LEU A 82 5.32 3.68 -2.85
C LEU A 82 5.24 4.32 -1.45
N TRP A 83 4.59 5.48 -1.31
CA TRP A 83 4.60 6.28 -0.08
C TRP A 83 4.11 5.52 1.15
N TYR A 84 2.97 4.81 1.05
CA TYR A 84 2.30 4.22 2.19
C TYR A 84 3.14 3.11 2.87
N PRO A 85 3.60 2.05 2.16
CA PRO A 85 4.41 1.02 2.81
C PRO A 85 5.77 1.55 3.29
N ALA A 86 6.38 2.47 2.55
CA ALA A 86 7.64 3.08 2.93
C ALA A 86 7.48 3.92 4.20
N PHE A 87 6.44 4.76 4.25
CA PHE A 87 6.20 5.65 5.38
C PHE A 87 5.74 4.88 6.63
N GLU A 88 4.89 3.87 6.47
CA GLU A 88 4.44 3.04 7.60
C GLU A 88 5.61 2.33 8.28
N ASN A 89 6.54 1.78 7.51
CA ASN A 89 7.75 1.16 8.04
C ASN A 89 8.68 2.19 8.70
N LEU A 90 8.97 3.30 8.00
CA LEU A 90 9.84 4.36 8.53
C LEU A 90 9.30 4.93 9.84
N PHE A 91 8.00 5.25 9.87
CA PHE A 91 7.36 5.81 11.05
C PHE A 91 7.35 4.83 12.23
N SER A 92 7.16 3.54 11.95
CA SER A 92 7.26 2.50 12.99
C SER A 92 8.67 2.44 13.60
N ILE A 93 9.72 2.53 12.77
CA ILE A 93 11.12 2.55 13.24
C ILE A 93 11.38 3.78 14.08
N ILE A 94 11.00 4.98 13.60
CA ILE A 94 11.21 6.26 14.33
C ILE A 94 10.49 6.21 15.68
N ARG A 95 9.23 5.77 15.69
CA ARG A 95 8.43 5.70 16.92
C ARG A 95 9.06 4.76 17.96
N ARG A 96 9.54 3.58 17.55
CA ARG A 96 10.22 2.65 18.45
C ARG A 96 11.53 3.24 18.99
N TYR A 97 12.28 3.93 18.14
CA TYR A 97 13.49 4.60 18.57
C TYR A 97 13.23 5.67 19.63
N VAL A 98 12.21 6.50 19.42
CA VAL A 98 11.82 7.57 20.38
C VAL A 98 11.25 6.99 21.67
N SER A 99 10.50 5.87 21.60
CA SER A 99 9.88 5.24 22.79
C SER A 99 10.84 4.32 23.56
N ASN A 100 12.09 4.15 23.10
CA ASN A 100 13.04 3.17 23.66
C ASN A 100 12.47 1.73 23.74
N ASP A 101 11.52 1.40 22.88
CA ASP A 101 10.94 0.07 22.80
C ASP A 101 11.92 -0.90 22.10
N LYS A 102 11.96 -2.14 22.59
CA LYS A 102 12.77 -3.18 21.93
C LYS A 102 12.24 -3.44 20.53
N VAL A 103 13.15 -3.49 19.55
CA VAL A 103 12.83 -3.70 18.13
C VAL A 103 12.08 -5.01 17.88
N ASP A 104 12.28 -6.01 18.72
CA ASP A 104 11.68 -7.36 18.60
C ASP A 104 10.20 -7.45 19.03
N LYS A 105 9.65 -6.39 19.65
CA LYS A 105 8.23 -6.41 20.03
C LYS A 105 7.35 -6.03 18.85
N ALA A 106 6.29 -6.82 18.63
CA ALA A 106 5.27 -6.49 17.62
C ALA A 106 4.65 -5.11 17.92
N ASP A 107 4.72 -4.21 16.95
CA ASP A 107 4.11 -2.89 17.06
C ASP A 107 2.59 -2.99 16.79
N LYS A 108 1.79 -2.69 17.79
CA LYS A 108 0.33 -2.68 17.70
C LYS A 108 -0.24 -1.32 17.26
N ARG A 109 0.62 -0.34 16.98
CA ARG A 109 0.23 1.04 16.67
C ARG A 109 0.28 1.36 15.17
N HIS A 110 0.27 0.34 14.32
CA HIS A 110 0.11 0.52 12.89
C HIS A 110 -1.30 1.01 12.57
N LEU A 111 -1.45 1.84 11.54
CA LEU A 111 -2.76 2.37 11.14
C LEU A 111 -3.80 1.26 10.94
N HIS A 112 -3.42 0.18 10.28
CA HIS A 112 -4.31 -0.96 10.08
C HIS A 112 -4.75 -1.64 11.39
N SER A 113 -3.85 -1.70 12.39
CA SER A 113 -4.17 -2.27 13.71
C SER A 113 -5.15 -1.40 14.48
N ILE A 114 -5.01 -0.07 14.39
CA ILE A 114 -5.90 0.89 15.04
C ILE A 114 -7.30 0.81 14.40
N LEU A 115 -7.40 0.79 13.08
CA LEU A 115 -8.67 0.65 12.37
C LEU A 115 -9.35 -0.68 12.70
N TYR A 116 -8.59 -1.77 12.74
CA TYR A 116 -9.11 -3.06 13.17
C TYR A 116 -9.72 -2.99 14.57
N LEU A 117 -9.04 -2.39 15.54
CA LEU A 117 -9.54 -2.25 16.91
C LEU A 117 -10.81 -1.40 16.99
N ILE A 118 -10.91 -0.34 16.17
CA ILE A 118 -12.11 0.51 16.11
C ILE A 118 -13.30 -0.29 15.54
N LEU A 119 -13.09 -0.97 14.41
CA LEU A 119 -14.15 -1.73 13.74
C LEU A 119 -14.59 -2.97 14.53
N SER A 120 -13.68 -3.64 15.23
CA SER A 120 -13.96 -4.83 16.03
C SER A 120 -14.85 -4.53 17.25
N LYS A 121 -14.90 -3.28 17.73
CA LYS A 121 -15.82 -2.86 18.81
C LYS A 121 -17.27 -2.85 18.35
N ASN A 122 -17.54 -2.77 17.06
CA ASN A 122 -18.89 -2.79 16.53
C ASN A 122 -19.36 -4.25 16.35
N LYS A 123 -20.40 -4.64 17.07
CA LYS A 123 -20.96 -5.99 17.07
C LYS A 123 -21.33 -6.51 15.66
N TYR A 124 -21.78 -5.61 14.78
CA TYR A 124 -22.18 -5.97 13.40
C TYR A 124 -20.99 -6.15 12.44
N LEU A 125 -19.86 -5.47 12.72
CA LEU A 125 -18.71 -5.46 11.84
C LEU A 125 -17.57 -6.37 12.33
N ASN A 126 -17.68 -6.93 13.53
CA ASN A 126 -16.62 -7.68 14.18
C ASN A 126 -16.05 -8.81 13.27
N ASN A 127 -16.90 -9.58 12.63
CA ASN A 127 -16.48 -10.70 11.78
C ASN A 127 -15.72 -10.26 10.49
N LEU A 128 -15.96 -9.04 10.05
CA LEU A 128 -15.34 -8.48 8.84
C LEU A 128 -14.33 -7.38 9.15
N SER A 129 -14.11 -7.06 10.42
CA SER A 129 -13.28 -5.92 10.84
C SER A 129 -11.86 -5.99 10.28
N ASN A 130 -11.30 -7.19 10.17
CA ASN A 130 -9.97 -7.40 9.59
C ASN A 130 -9.94 -7.01 8.10
N SER A 131 -10.83 -7.55 7.29
CA SER A 131 -10.87 -7.25 5.86
C SER A 131 -11.34 -5.83 5.57
N LEU A 132 -12.28 -5.28 6.37
CA LEU A 132 -12.76 -3.91 6.19
C LEU A 132 -11.70 -2.87 6.52
N SER A 133 -10.86 -3.09 7.54
CA SER A 133 -9.77 -2.17 7.83
C SER A 133 -8.77 -2.07 6.67
N GLY A 134 -8.44 -3.19 6.03
CA GLY A 134 -7.60 -3.19 4.84
C GLY A 134 -8.28 -2.50 3.64
N VAL A 135 -9.58 -2.72 3.42
CA VAL A 135 -10.34 -2.05 2.35
C VAL A 135 -10.35 -0.53 2.54
N ILE A 136 -10.56 -0.03 3.75
CA ILE A 136 -10.56 1.42 4.02
C ILE A 136 -9.21 2.05 3.66
N ILE A 137 -8.12 1.43 4.08
CA ILE A 137 -6.77 1.92 3.76
C ILE A 137 -6.53 1.86 2.25
N THR A 138 -6.95 0.77 1.60
CA THR A 138 -6.81 0.61 0.16
C THR A 138 -7.60 1.67 -0.61
N LEU A 139 -8.83 1.99 -0.20
CA LEU A 139 -9.64 3.05 -0.81
C LEU A 139 -8.99 4.42 -0.65
N TYR A 140 -8.46 4.75 0.52
CA TYR A 140 -7.71 5.98 0.72
C TYR A 140 -6.52 6.08 -0.25
N ASN A 141 -5.71 5.01 -0.33
CA ASN A 141 -4.56 4.98 -1.23
C ASN A 141 -4.97 5.02 -2.71
N PHE A 142 -6.10 4.43 -3.08
CA PHE A 142 -6.64 4.52 -4.44
C PHE A 142 -6.94 5.98 -4.83
N ILE A 143 -7.56 6.75 -3.94
CA ILE A 143 -7.83 8.17 -4.17
C ILE A 143 -6.53 8.96 -4.27
N SER A 144 -5.61 8.79 -3.32
CA SER A 144 -4.35 9.52 -3.27
C SER A 144 -3.46 9.25 -4.50
N ILE A 145 -3.28 7.98 -4.85
CA ILE A 145 -2.47 7.56 -6.01
C ILE A 145 -3.17 7.97 -7.32
N GLY A 146 -4.50 7.87 -7.39
CA GLY A 146 -5.29 8.34 -8.54
C GLY A 146 -5.15 9.84 -8.78
N LEU A 147 -5.14 10.66 -7.71
CA LEU A 147 -4.85 12.09 -7.79
C LEU A 147 -3.41 12.34 -8.26
N SER A 148 -2.44 11.60 -7.74
CA SER A 148 -1.05 11.71 -8.17
C SER A 148 -0.89 11.39 -9.65
N TYR A 149 -1.57 10.37 -10.15
CA TYR A 149 -1.56 10.04 -11.58
C TYR A 149 -2.21 11.12 -12.44
N LYS A 150 -3.34 11.69 -11.99
CA LYS A 150 -4.02 12.77 -12.69
C LYS A 150 -3.14 14.02 -12.88
N PHE A 151 -2.29 14.33 -11.91
CA PHE A 151 -1.40 15.48 -11.91
C PHE A 151 0.06 15.12 -12.19
N ILE A 152 0.31 14.04 -12.94
CA ILE A 152 1.65 13.50 -13.22
C ILE A 152 2.66 14.52 -13.75
N ASN A 153 2.22 15.52 -14.48
CA ASN A 153 3.07 16.54 -15.09
C ASN A 153 3.36 17.74 -14.16
N ASN A 154 2.79 17.77 -12.96
CA ASN A 154 2.97 18.88 -12.04
C ASN A 154 3.67 18.42 -10.74
N ASN A 155 4.98 18.63 -10.70
CA ASN A 155 5.81 18.23 -9.55
C ASN A 155 5.37 18.88 -8.23
N GLN A 156 4.90 20.14 -8.28
CA GLN A 156 4.49 20.85 -7.05
C GLN A 156 3.23 20.19 -6.45
N ILE A 157 2.26 19.81 -7.30
CA ILE A 157 1.06 19.11 -6.85
C ILE A 157 1.43 17.71 -6.32
N LEU A 158 2.32 16.98 -6.99
CA LEU A 158 2.77 15.68 -6.53
C LEU A 158 3.42 15.73 -5.14
N VAL A 159 4.28 16.73 -4.91
CA VAL A 159 4.89 16.95 -3.60
C VAL A 159 3.84 17.36 -2.56
N SER A 160 2.88 18.20 -2.90
CA SER A 160 1.81 18.59 -1.98
C SER A 160 0.92 17.39 -1.58
N ILE A 161 0.60 16.49 -2.53
CA ILE A 161 -0.14 15.26 -2.22
C ILE A 161 0.65 14.39 -1.25
N LEU A 162 1.96 14.23 -1.44
CA LEU A 162 2.81 13.48 -0.53
C LEU A 162 2.81 14.07 0.89
N ILE A 163 2.94 15.40 1.01
CA ILE A 163 2.91 16.09 2.31
C ILE A 163 1.55 15.88 2.98
N VAL A 164 0.44 16.02 2.24
CA VAL A 164 -0.92 15.78 2.77
C VAL A 164 -1.07 14.34 3.25
N ASN A 165 -0.58 13.36 2.49
CA ASN A 165 -0.62 11.95 2.90
C ASN A 165 0.13 11.72 4.23
N ILE A 166 1.31 12.30 4.36
CA ILE A 166 2.11 12.20 5.59
C ILE A 166 1.39 12.88 6.76
N THR A 167 0.83 14.07 6.56
CA THR A 167 0.13 14.80 7.63
C THR A 167 -1.16 14.11 8.08
N ILE A 168 -1.88 13.45 7.18
CA ILE A 168 -3.08 12.67 7.54
C ILE A 168 -2.70 11.39 8.32
N TYR A 169 -1.53 10.81 8.01
CA TYR A 169 -1.07 9.60 8.68
C TYR A 169 -0.58 9.88 10.12
N LEU A 170 0.03 11.03 10.37
CA LEU A 170 0.57 11.45 11.68
C LEU A 170 -0.52 11.84 12.66
#